data_f18cbc7eb0db091330ae0db7f359d5d4
#
_entry.id   f18cbc7eb0db091330ae0db7f359d5d4
#
_cell.length_a   1.000
_cell.length_b   1.000
_cell.length_c   1.000
_cell.angle_alpha   90.00
_cell.angle_beta   90.00
_cell.angle_gamma   90.00
#
_symmetry.space_group_name_H-M   'P 1'
#
loop_
_entity.id
_entity.type
_entity.pdbx_description
1 polymer ?
#
loop_
_entity_poly.entity_id
_entity_poly.type
_entity_poly.pdbx_seq_one_letter_code
_entity_poly.pdbx_strand_id
1 'polypeptide(L)'
;MTNRCILNIGSINIDHVYELEHFVRPGETLKSSSYSIFAGGKGFNQSIALARAGAKTLHAGKVGHNGQWLVDRLQQDGIDTTHILEDKIQTGHAMIQIIPSGENAIVLDSGANHYLTENDIDTALASCAEGDYLLLQNETNAVDFAIKQAKKQNLKIAFNPAPMTERVHDYPLDLVDI
;
A
#
# COMPACT_ATOMS: atom_id res chain seq x y z
N MET A 1 2.66 -24.47 -16.28
CA MET A 1 2.71 -22.99 -16.16
C MET A 1 3.56 -22.68 -14.95
N THR A 2 4.66 -21.96 -15.12
CA THR A 2 5.47 -21.51 -13.96
C THR A 2 4.60 -20.59 -13.10
N ASN A 3 4.36 -20.99 -11.85
CA ASN A 3 3.53 -20.22 -10.92
C ASN A 3 4.36 -19.01 -10.46
N ARG A 4 4.34 -17.93 -11.24
CA ARG A 4 5.07 -16.68 -10.95
C ARG A 4 4.51 -16.06 -9.68
N CYS A 5 5.42 -15.56 -8.85
CA CYS A 5 5.08 -14.83 -7.64
C CYS A 5 4.96 -13.33 -7.94
N ILE A 6 4.09 -12.66 -7.23
CA ILE A 6 3.98 -11.20 -7.24
C ILE A 6 4.34 -10.70 -5.85
N LEU A 7 5.49 -10.04 -5.72
CA LEU A 7 5.83 -9.28 -4.54
C LEU A 7 5.23 -7.88 -4.69
N ASN A 8 4.35 -7.52 -3.79
CA ASN A 8 3.79 -6.17 -3.70
C ASN A 8 4.46 -5.44 -2.53
N ILE A 9 5.30 -4.44 -2.82
CA ILE A 9 5.83 -3.52 -1.80
C ILE A 9 4.91 -2.31 -1.78
N GLY A 10 4.06 -2.21 -0.75
CA GLY A 10 2.98 -1.25 -0.81
C GLY A 10 2.42 -0.82 0.55
N SER A 11 1.57 0.20 0.48
CA SER A 11 0.92 0.81 1.63
C SER A 11 -0.11 -0.10 2.28
N ILE A 12 -0.18 0.00 3.61
CA ILE A 12 -1.19 -0.61 4.47
C ILE A 12 -1.76 0.50 5.35
N ASN A 13 -3.07 0.77 5.24
CA ASN A 13 -3.71 1.87 5.93
C ASN A 13 -4.94 1.42 6.73
N ILE A 14 -5.25 2.20 7.76
CA ILE A 14 -6.53 2.20 8.46
C ILE A 14 -7.38 3.32 7.89
N ASP A 15 -8.50 2.99 7.26
CA ASP A 15 -9.41 3.99 6.70
C ASP A 15 -10.51 4.31 7.71
N HIS A 16 -10.51 5.52 8.24
CA HIS A 16 -11.53 6.08 9.13
C HIS A 16 -12.57 6.82 8.29
N VAL A 17 -13.71 6.21 8.07
CA VAL A 17 -14.77 6.72 7.20
C VAL A 17 -15.86 7.40 8.02
N TYR A 18 -16.14 8.66 7.73
CA TYR A 18 -17.18 9.46 8.32
C TYR A 18 -18.24 9.82 7.25
N GLU A 19 -19.48 9.42 7.45
CA GLU A 19 -20.59 9.90 6.63
C GLU A 19 -21.10 11.23 7.18
N LEU A 20 -21.14 12.25 6.32
CA LEU A 20 -21.47 13.63 6.68
C LEU A 20 -22.55 14.17 5.77
N GLU A 21 -23.28 15.17 6.23
CA GLU A 21 -24.26 15.90 5.39
C GLU A 21 -23.56 16.71 4.28
N HIS A 22 -22.41 17.29 4.60
CA HIS A 22 -21.52 18.02 3.68
C HIS A 22 -20.08 17.95 4.22
N PHE A 23 -19.09 18.35 3.42
CA PHE A 23 -17.70 18.42 3.87
C PHE A 23 -17.52 19.50 4.94
N VAL A 24 -16.79 19.16 6.01
CA VAL A 24 -16.49 20.10 7.11
C VAL A 24 -15.80 21.35 6.56
N ARG A 25 -16.30 22.52 6.94
CA ARG A 25 -15.78 23.83 6.53
C ARG A 25 -14.86 24.40 7.61
N PRO A 26 -13.98 25.36 7.28
CA PRO A 26 -13.15 26.02 8.27
C PRO A 26 -13.97 26.62 9.43
N GLY A 27 -13.60 26.29 10.67
CA GLY A 27 -14.28 26.76 11.87
C GLY A 27 -15.59 26.04 12.24
N GLU A 28 -15.99 25.03 11.47
CA GLU A 28 -17.22 24.27 11.71
C GLU A 28 -16.95 23.02 12.55
N THR A 29 -17.94 22.66 13.39
CA THR A 29 -18.03 21.35 14.03
C THR A 29 -19.25 20.63 13.50
N LEU A 30 -19.06 19.54 12.77
CA LEU A 30 -20.12 18.76 12.18
C LEU A 30 -20.18 17.36 12.82
N LYS A 31 -21.38 16.91 13.18
CA LYS A 31 -21.61 15.58 13.68
C LYS A 31 -21.78 14.60 12.52
N SER A 32 -20.99 13.52 12.50
CA SER A 32 -21.16 12.44 11.52
C SER A 32 -22.48 11.67 11.78
N SER A 33 -23.12 11.22 10.71
CA SER A 33 -24.25 10.30 10.75
C SER A 33 -23.80 8.87 11.03
N SER A 34 -22.62 8.48 10.52
CA SER A 34 -21.98 7.20 10.83
C SER A 34 -20.46 7.33 10.87
N TYR A 35 -19.83 6.34 11.52
CA TYR A 35 -18.38 6.17 11.54
C TYR A 35 -18.04 4.69 11.41
N SER A 36 -17.13 4.39 10.52
CA SER A 36 -16.65 3.02 10.28
C SER A 36 -15.14 2.99 10.06
N ILE A 37 -14.53 1.85 10.38
CA ILE A 37 -13.11 1.58 10.15
C ILE A 37 -13.00 0.47 9.13
N PHE A 38 -12.18 0.69 8.10
CA PHE A 38 -11.89 -0.30 7.06
C PHE A 38 -10.40 -0.50 6.88
N ALA A 39 -10.05 -1.66 6.33
CA ALA A 39 -8.73 -1.91 5.78
C ALA A 39 -8.58 -1.15 4.47
N GLY A 40 -7.47 -0.43 4.31
CA GLY A 40 -7.19 0.41 3.15
C GLY A 40 -5.73 0.41 2.77
N GLY A 41 -5.37 1.37 1.93
CA GLY A 41 -4.07 1.46 1.27
C GLY A 41 -4.06 0.81 -0.11
N LYS A 42 -3.42 1.46 -1.08
CA LYS A 42 -3.37 0.93 -2.46
C LYS A 42 -2.66 -0.41 -2.52
N GLY A 43 -1.55 -0.54 -1.77
CA GLY A 43 -0.81 -1.79 -1.68
C GLY A 43 -1.67 -2.92 -1.10
N PHE A 44 -2.32 -2.67 0.03
CA PHE A 44 -3.22 -3.63 0.68
C PHE A 44 -4.32 -4.10 -0.29
N ASN A 45 -5.03 -3.16 -0.91
CA ASN A 45 -6.15 -3.47 -1.81
C ASN A 45 -5.70 -4.26 -3.05
N GLN A 46 -4.54 -3.92 -3.62
CA GLN A 46 -3.99 -4.65 -4.76
C GLN A 46 -3.55 -6.06 -4.39
N SER A 47 -2.94 -6.28 -3.21
CA SER A 47 -2.61 -7.62 -2.74
C SER A 47 -3.84 -8.50 -2.57
N ILE A 48 -4.91 -7.98 -1.97
CA ILE A 48 -6.19 -8.68 -1.84
C ILE A 48 -6.76 -9.05 -3.22
N ALA A 49 -6.75 -8.09 -4.15
CA ALA A 49 -7.26 -8.33 -5.50
C ALA A 49 -6.48 -9.41 -6.24
N LEU A 50 -5.15 -9.39 -6.16
CA LEU A 50 -4.27 -10.38 -6.77
C LEU A 50 -4.48 -11.79 -6.18
N ALA A 51 -4.54 -11.91 -4.85
CA ALA A 51 -4.76 -13.18 -4.18
C ALA A 51 -6.12 -13.78 -4.55
N ARG A 52 -7.18 -12.96 -4.57
CA ARG A 52 -8.53 -13.38 -5.00
C ARG A 52 -8.60 -13.74 -6.48
N ALA A 53 -7.73 -13.18 -7.31
CA ALA A 53 -7.58 -13.59 -8.71
C ALA A 53 -6.75 -14.89 -8.87
N GLY A 54 -6.28 -15.49 -7.78
CA GLY A 54 -5.53 -16.74 -7.78
C GLY A 54 -4.01 -16.57 -7.98
N ALA A 55 -3.48 -15.37 -7.88
CA ALA A 55 -2.04 -15.15 -7.95
C ALA A 55 -1.36 -15.51 -6.63
N LYS A 56 -0.15 -16.10 -6.71
CA LYS A 56 0.73 -16.24 -5.55
C LYS A 56 1.27 -14.85 -5.19
N THR A 57 0.82 -14.31 -4.06
CA THR A 57 1.09 -12.93 -3.66
C THR A 57 1.88 -12.88 -2.35
N LEU A 58 2.98 -12.14 -2.34
CA LEU A 58 3.70 -11.70 -1.15
C LEU A 58 3.43 -10.22 -0.96
N HIS A 59 3.24 -9.78 0.29
CA HIS A 59 3.17 -8.35 0.63
C HIS A 59 4.33 -7.96 1.52
N ALA A 60 5.05 -6.91 1.14
CA ALA A 60 6.06 -6.25 1.97
C ALA A 60 5.63 -4.82 2.29
N GLY A 61 5.80 -4.42 3.54
CA GLY A 61 5.37 -3.12 4.02
C GLY A 61 5.65 -2.94 5.49
N LYS A 62 5.13 -1.85 6.06
CA LYS A 62 5.20 -1.61 7.50
C LYS A 62 3.84 -1.22 8.06
N VAL A 63 3.58 -1.72 9.26
CA VAL A 63 2.44 -1.32 10.09
C VAL A 63 2.95 -0.84 11.45
N GLY A 64 2.18 -0.06 12.16
CA GLY A 64 2.41 0.23 13.57
C GLY A 64 1.74 -0.81 14.46
N HIS A 65 1.93 -0.68 15.78
CA HIS A 65 1.32 -1.55 16.80
C HIS A 65 -0.21 -1.70 16.68
N ASN A 66 -0.89 -0.74 16.08
CA ASN A 66 -2.34 -0.74 15.85
C ASN A 66 -2.75 -1.41 14.51
N GLY A 67 -1.80 -1.95 13.74
CA GLY A 67 -2.02 -2.47 12.40
C GLY A 67 -2.08 -4.00 12.27
N GLN A 68 -1.89 -4.76 13.36
CA GLN A 68 -1.83 -6.23 13.29
C GLN A 68 -3.06 -6.85 12.62
N TRP A 69 -4.25 -6.33 12.89
CA TRP A 69 -5.48 -6.84 12.27
C TRP A 69 -5.53 -6.72 10.73
N LEU A 70 -4.78 -5.76 10.16
CA LEU A 70 -4.61 -5.64 8.70
C LEU A 70 -3.72 -6.77 8.16
N VAL A 71 -2.65 -7.11 8.89
CA VAL A 71 -1.79 -8.24 8.56
C VAL A 71 -2.58 -9.55 8.61
N ASP A 72 -3.36 -9.74 9.67
CA ASP A 72 -4.24 -10.91 9.83
C ASP A 72 -5.24 -11.01 8.67
N ARG A 73 -5.75 -9.88 8.21
CA ARG A 73 -6.66 -9.84 7.07
C ARG A 73 -5.99 -10.26 5.76
N LEU A 74 -4.76 -9.82 5.50
CA LEU A 74 -3.99 -10.26 4.32
C LEU A 74 -3.76 -11.78 4.37
N GLN A 75 -3.41 -12.32 5.55
CA GLN A 75 -3.20 -13.76 5.75
C GLN A 75 -4.48 -14.57 5.50
N GLN A 76 -5.65 -14.07 5.89
CA GLN A 76 -6.94 -14.72 5.64
C GLN A 76 -7.24 -14.87 4.14
N ASP A 77 -6.78 -13.95 3.31
CA ASP A 77 -6.89 -14.03 1.84
C ASP A 77 -5.72 -14.82 1.21
N GLY A 78 -4.86 -15.48 2.02
CA GLY A 78 -3.78 -16.37 1.56
C GLY A 78 -2.52 -15.65 1.09
N ILE A 79 -2.33 -14.40 1.47
CA ILE A 79 -1.15 -13.60 1.12
C ILE A 79 -0.02 -13.90 2.10
N ASP A 80 1.20 -14.10 1.59
CA ASP A 80 2.39 -14.21 2.42
C ASP A 80 2.76 -12.82 2.96
N THR A 81 2.78 -12.70 4.28
CA THR A 81 3.04 -11.45 5.02
C THR A 81 4.37 -11.45 5.76
N THR A 82 5.27 -12.38 5.43
CA THR A 82 6.58 -12.54 6.11
C THR A 82 7.41 -11.25 6.10
N HIS A 83 7.21 -10.39 5.10
CA HIS A 83 7.92 -9.12 4.93
C HIS A 83 7.11 -7.89 5.37
N ILE A 84 6.03 -8.08 6.12
CA ILE A 84 5.35 -6.97 6.80
C ILE A 84 5.95 -6.83 8.19
N LEU A 85 6.55 -5.68 8.46
CA LEU A 85 7.27 -5.40 9.70
C LEU A 85 6.46 -4.45 10.57
N GLU A 86 6.53 -4.66 11.90
CA GLU A 86 5.99 -3.70 12.85
C GLU A 86 7.01 -2.60 13.13
N ASP A 87 6.54 -1.35 13.15
CA ASP A 87 7.31 -0.16 13.51
C ASP A 87 6.73 0.50 14.77
N LYS A 88 7.52 1.36 15.41
CA LYS A 88 7.07 2.19 16.56
C LYS A 88 6.14 3.33 16.13
N ILE A 89 6.19 3.69 14.85
CA ILE A 89 5.31 4.69 14.24
C ILE A 89 3.92 4.06 14.05
N GLN A 90 2.87 4.86 14.16
CA GLN A 90 1.51 4.38 13.90
C GLN A 90 1.35 3.88 12.46
N THR A 91 0.45 2.93 12.26
CA THR A 91 0.04 2.51 10.91
C THR A 91 -0.46 3.71 10.11
N GLY A 92 -0.15 3.76 8.82
CA GLY A 92 -0.72 4.73 7.91
C GLY A 92 -2.25 4.75 8.02
N HIS A 93 -2.86 5.93 7.90
CA HIS A 93 -4.31 6.02 8.03
C HIS A 93 -4.88 7.13 7.16
N ALA A 94 -6.13 6.98 6.79
CA ALA A 94 -6.90 7.99 6.08
C ALA A 94 -8.13 8.41 6.89
N MET A 95 -8.37 9.72 6.97
CA MET A 95 -9.64 10.28 7.41
C MET A 95 -10.46 10.62 6.17
N ILE A 96 -11.52 9.88 5.95
CA ILE A 96 -12.33 9.92 4.74
C ILE A 96 -13.71 10.50 5.11
N GLN A 97 -14.06 11.62 4.54
CA GLN A 97 -15.38 12.21 4.58
C GLN A 97 -16.16 11.74 3.35
N ILE A 98 -17.37 11.23 3.52
CA ILE A 98 -18.28 10.86 2.43
C ILE A 98 -19.57 11.64 2.61
N ILE A 99 -20.08 12.24 1.54
CA ILE A 99 -21.36 12.96 1.54
C ILE A 99 -22.41 12.22 0.70
N PRO A 100 -23.73 12.55 0.79
CA PRO A 100 -24.79 11.80 0.14
C PRO A 100 -24.69 11.69 -1.38
N SER A 101 -23.96 12.58 -2.04
CA SER A 101 -23.68 12.49 -3.49
C SER A 101 -22.70 11.36 -3.84
N GLY A 102 -22.03 10.75 -2.85
CA GLY A 102 -20.95 9.77 -3.05
C GLY A 102 -19.56 10.39 -3.25
N GLU A 103 -19.46 11.73 -3.25
CA GLU A 103 -18.16 12.41 -3.27
C GLU A 103 -17.44 12.20 -1.94
N ASN A 104 -16.10 12.18 -2.01
CA ASN A 104 -15.26 12.06 -0.84
C ASN A 104 -14.19 13.14 -0.75
N ALA A 105 -13.74 13.41 0.49
CA ALA A 105 -12.57 14.21 0.78
C ALA A 105 -11.69 13.44 1.76
N ILE A 106 -10.40 13.33 1.46
CA ILE A 106 -9.47 12.44 2.16
C ILE A 106 -8.29 13.23 2.69
N VAL A 107 -7.98 13.03 3.98
CA VAL A 107 -6.72 13.43 4.59
C VAL A 107 -5.95 12.16 4.88
N LEU A 108 -4.74 12.04 4.34
CA LEU A 108 -3.88 10.87 4.47
C LEU A 108 -2.68 11.19 5.34
N ASP A 109 -2.40 10.31 6.31
CA ASP A 109 -1.11 10.23 7.01
C ASP A 109 -0.43 8.91 6.63
N SER A 110 0.78 9.00 6.10
CA SER A 110 1.52 7.84 5.62
C SER A 110 1.98 6.90 6.74
N GLY A 111 2.16 7.41 7.96
CA GLY A 111 2.59 6.62 9.11
C GLY A 111 3.77 5.70 8.79
N ALA A 112 3.68 4.45 9.22
CA ALA A 112 4.73 3.43 9.03
C ALA A 112 5.07 3.16 7.56
N ASN A 113 4.19 3.44 6.60
CA ASN A 113 4.46 3.23 5.17
C ASN A 113 5.69 4.00 4.64
N HIS A 114 6.06 5.10 5.28
CA HIS A 114 7.23 5.90 4.90
C HIS A 114 8.52 5.56 5.66
N TYR A 115 8.56 4.41 6.33
CA TYR A 115 9.72 3.99 7.13
C TYR A 115 10.34 2.67 6.65
N LEU A 116 10.07 2.25 5.41
CA LEU A 116 10.80 1.16 4.77
C LEU A 116 12.27 1.53 4.61
N THR A 117 13.15 0.64 5.03
CA THR A 117 14.59 0.78 4.79
C THR A 117 15.00 0.05 3.52
N GLU A 118 16.13 0.40 2.95
CA GLU A 118 16.71 -0.32 1.81
C GLU A 118 16.92 -1.81 2.15
N ASN A 119 17.32 -2.13 3.37
CA ASN A 119 17.50 -3.50 3.83
C ASN A 119 16.17 -4.28 3.89
N ASP A 120 15.06 -3.62 4.27
CA ASP A 120 13.73 -4.26 4.26
C ASP A 120 13.34 -4.62 2.83
N ILE A 121 13.61 -3.73 1.87
CA ILE A 121 13.34 -3.95 0.45
C ILE A 121 14.21 -5.06 -0.12
N ASP A 122 15.53 -5.05 0.12
CA ASP A 122 16.46 -6.07 -0.34
C ASP A 122 16.09 -7.45 0.22
N THR A 123 15.70 -7.51 1.50
CA THR A 123 15.23 -8.74 2.16
C THR A 123 13.96 -9.30 1.51
N ALA A 124 13.00 -8.42 1.18
CA ALA A 124 11.77 -8.82 0.51
C ALA A 124 12.04 -9.31 -0.93
N LEU A 125 12.88 -8.57 -1.68
CA LEU A 125 13.27 -8.94 -3.05
C LEU A 125 14.03 -10.27 -3.11
N ALA A 126 14.82 -10.63 -2.09
CA ALA A 126 15.53 -11.90 -2.00
C ALA A 126 14.59 -13.13 -1.98
N SER A 127 13.29 -12.93 -1.71
CA SER A 127 12.26 -13.98 -1.76
C SER A 127 11.71 -14.23 -3.17
N CYS A 128 12.12 -13.42 -4.16
CA CYS A 128 11.70 -13.53 -5.54
C CYS A 128 12.72 -14.29 -6.40
N ALA A 129 12.22 -14.96 -7.43
CA ALA A 129 13.03 -15.57 -8.47
C ALA A 129 13.03 -14.71 -9.74
N GLU A 130 14.02 -14.89 -10.60
CA GLU A 130 14.07 -14.26 -11.92
C GLU A 130 12.76 -14.43 -12.69
N GLY A 131 12.23 -13.34 -13.19
CA GLY A 131 10.97 -13.28 -13.95
C GLY A 131 9.70 -13.28 -13.08
N ASP A 132 9.80 -13.24 -11.74
CA ASP A 132 8.68 -12.88 -10.89
C ASP A 132 8.33 -11.39 -11.05
N TYR A 133 7.27 -10.94 -10.40
CA TYR A 133 6.78 -9.57 -10.53
C TYR A 133 7.02 -8.78 -9.25
N LEU A 134 7.45 -7.53 -9.41
CA LEU A 134 7.37 -6.50 -8.37
C LEU A 134 6.22 -5.55 -8.72
N LEU A 135 5.30 -5.37 -7.78
CA LEU A 135 4.22 -4.38 -7.88
C LEU A 135 4.47 -3.26 -6.87
N LEU A 136 4.37 -2.02 -7.32
CA LEU A 136 4.60 -0.81 -6.53
C LEU A 136 3.48 0.21 -6.73
N GLN A 137 3.32 1.09 -5.74
CA GLN A 137 2.48 2.29 -5.80
C GLN A 137 3.26 3.49 -5.24
N ASN A 138 2.74 4.70 -5.45
CA ASN A 138 3.40 5.91 -4.96
C ASN A 138 2.89 6.31 -3.55
N GLU A 139 2.75 5.34 -2.64
CA GLU A 139 2.31 5.57 -1.25
C GLU A 139 3.33 5.14 -0.20
N THR A 140 4.51 4.66 -0.63
CA THR A 140 5.62 4.30 0.26
C THR A 140 6.86 5.13 -0.06
N ASN A 141 7.86 5.07 0.82
CA ASN A 141 9.19 5.61 0.51
C ASN A 141 10.02 4.62 -0.32
N ALA A 142 11.17 5.08 -0.81
CA ALA A 142 12.20 4.25 -1.47
C ALA A 142 11.71 3.46 -2.71
N VAL A 143 10.69 3.96 -3.41
CA VAL A 143 10.16 3.36 -4.65
C VAL A 143 11.24 3.27 -5.73
N ASP A 144 12.03 4.31 -5.90
CA ASP A 144 13.13 4.36 -6.87
C ASP A 144 14.21 3.31 -6.58
N PHE A 145 14.53 3.08 -5.31
CA PHE A 145 15.44 2.02 -4.88
C PHE A 145 14.90 0.65 -5.22
N ALA A 146 13.63 0.38 -4.88
CA ALA A 146 12.96 -0.89 -5.18
C ALA A 146 12.96 -1.21 -6.68
N ILE A 147 12.65 -0.22 -7.54
CA ILE A 147 12.68 -0.38 -9.00
C ILE A 147 14.09 -0.79 -9.46
N LYS A 148 15.13 -0.06 -9.02
CA LYS A 148 16.52 -0.32 -9.41
C LYS A 148 17.00 -1.71 -8.98
N GLN A 149 16.66 -2.14 -7.76
CA GLN A 149 17.10 -3.45 -7.25
C GLN A 149 16.34 -4.60 -7.93
N ALA A 150 15.02 -4.47 -8.13
CA ALA A 150 14.22 -5.45 -8.84
C ALA A 150 14.73 -5.66 -10.28
N LYS A 151 15.12 -4.60 -10.97
CA LYS A 151 15.68 -4.71 -12.33
C LYS A 151 16.98 -5.48 -12.36
N LYS A 152 17.88 -5.30 -11.37
CA LYS A 152 19.11 -6.08 -11.23
C LYS A 152 18.87 -7.57 -11.04
N GLN A 153 17.73 -7.94 -10.46
CA GLN A 153 17.29 -9.33 -10.26
C GLN A 153 16.44 -9.89 -11.40
N ASN A 154 16.31 -9.16 -12.51
CA ASN A 154 15.49 -9.52 -13.66
C ASN A 154 14.01 -9.75 -13.34
N LEU A 155 13.45 -9.02 -12.35
CA LEU A 155 12.02 -9.02 -12.08
C LEU A 155 11.27 -8.19 -13.15
N LYS A 156 10.00 -8.50 -13.34
CA LYS A 156 9.05 -7.67 -14.09
C LYS A 156 8.44 -6.64 -13.18
N ILE A 157 8.51 -5.37 -13.52
CA ILE A 157 8.11 -4.26 -12.67
C ILE A 157 6.80 -3.66 -13.16
N ALA A 158 5.78 -3.70 -12.30
CA ALA A 158 4.51 -3.00 -12.48
C ALA A 158 4.42 -1.84 -11.47
N PHE A 159 4.12 -0.63 -11.95
CA PHE A 159 4.04 0.55 -11.11
C PHE A 159 2.76 1.35 -11.32
N ASN A 160 2.01 1.52 -10.25
CA ASN A 160 0.87 2.44 -10.21
C ASN A 160 1.33 3.79 -9.63
N PRO A 161 1.42 4.87 -10.43
CA PRO A 161 1.95 6.17 -9.99
C PRO A 161 1.00 6.95 -9.06
N ALA A 162 -0.11 6.35 -8.65
CA ALA A 162 -1.08 7.01 -7.77
C ALA A 162 -0.66 6.94 -6.28
N PRO A 163 -0.78 8.07 -5.53
CA PRO A 163 -1.17 9.40 -6.01
C PRO A 163 -0.06 10.02 -6.88
N MET A 164 -0.45 10.67 -7.96
CA MET A 164 0.51 11.35 -8.83
C MET A 164 1.07 12.59 -8.10
N THR A 165 2.38 12.63 -7.96
CA THR A 165 3.13 13.73 -7.33
C THR A 165 4.33 14.09 -8.20
N GLU A 166 4.93 15.27 -8.00
CA GLU A 166 6.15 15.69 -8.71
C GLU A 166 7.29 14.66 -8.57
N ARG A 167 7.38 13.98 -7.43
CA ARG A 167 8.39 12.96 -7.16
C ARG A 167 8.36 11.79 -8.15
N VAL A 168 7.21 11.48 -8.76
CA VAL A 168 7.10 10.39 -9.74
C VAL A 168 7.98 10.64 -10.96
N HIS A 169 8.23 11.91 -11.31
CA HIS A 169 9.10 12.27 -12.43
C HIS A 169 10.59 11.96 -12.18
N ASP A 170 10.99 11.80 -10.91
CA ASP A 170 12.36 11.46 -10.51
C ASP A 170 12.60 9.94 -10.47
N TYR A 171 11.56 9.13 -10.64
CA TYR A 171 11.70 7.68 -10.65
C TYR A 171 12.26 7.16 -11.97
N PRO A 172 13.01 6.04 -11.97
CA PRO A 172 13.55 5.43 -13.17
C PRO A 172 12.45 4.68 -13.94
N LEU A 173 11.51 5.43 -14.52
CA LEU A 173 10.32 4.88 -15.19
C LEU A 173 10.65 4.09 -16.46
N ASP A 174 11.82 4.31 -17.05
CA ASP A 174 12.37 3.54 -18.16
C ASP A 174 12.67 2.07 -17.80
N LEU A 175 12.78 1.77 -16.50
CA LEU A 175 12.96 0.40 -15.99
C LEU A 175 11.64 -0.33 -15.71
N VAL A 176 10.51 0.37 -15.75
CA VAL A 176 9.17 -0.18 -15.47
C VAL A 176 8.62 -0.88 -16.73
N ASP A 177 8.06 -2.08 -16.56
CA ASP A 177 7.53 -2.88 -17.67
C ASP A 177 6.02 -2.62 -17.90
N ILE A 178 5.25 -2.24 -16.83
CA ILE A 178 3.78 -2.08 -16.86
C ILE A 178 3.37 -0.84 -16.05
#